data_66f7e684d5b0185d3aa2434d9ee2c60f
#
_entry.id   66f7e684d5b0185d3aa2434d9ee2c60f
#
_cell.length_a   1.000
_cell.length_b   1.000
_cell.length_c   1.000
_cell.angle_alpha   90.00
_cell.angle_beta   90.00
_cell.angle_gamma   90.00
#
_symmetry.space_group_name_H-M   'P 1'
#
loop_
_entity.id
_entity.type
_entity.pdbx_description
1 polymer ?
#
loop_
_entity_poly.entity_id
_entity_poly.type
_entity_poly.pdbx_seq_one_letter_code
_entity_poly.pdbx_strand_id
1 'polypeptide(L)'
;GFKHLMATFESARIQTAARATGVAQSALELGLGYARERIQFARPIVEFPRVAGKLAWMAVETMVARQLAYFAGREKDSDRRCDIEAGMAKLLAARVAWSNADNALQIHGGNGYALEYPISRVLCDARILNIFEGAAEIQAHVIARGLLAGRN
;
A
#
# COMPACT_ATOMS: atom_id res chain seq x y z
N GLY A 1 28.34 4.87 13.42
CA GLY A 1 28.65 4.07 12.25
C GLY A 1 27.54 3.15 11.81
N PHE A 2 27.82 1.89 11.53
CA PHE A 2 26.88 0.92 10.91
C PHE A 2 25.55 0.74 11.65
N LYS A 3 25.55 0.71 13.00
CA LYS A 3 24.32 0.61 13.81
C LYS A 3 23.36 1.79 13.56
N HIS A 4 23.88 3.02 13.48
CA HIS A 4 23.07 4.20 13.20
C HIS A 4 22.46 4.15 11.79
N LEU A 5 23.23 3.68 10.80
CA LEU A 5 22.75 3.49 9.45
C LEU A 5 21.58 2.49 9.40
N MET A 6 21.70 1.37 10.11
CA MET A 6 20.62 0.36 10.17
C MET A 6 19.36 0.91 10.84
N ALA A 7 19.49 1.69 11.92
CA ALA A 7 18.35 2.34 12.56
C ALA A 7 17.66 3.37 11.64
N THR A 8 18.41 4.07 10.80
CA THR A 8 17.88 4.98 9.78
C THR A 8 17.07 4.22 8.73
N PHE A 9 17.54 3.05 8.29
CA PHE A 9 16.79 2.23 7.34
C PHE A 9 15.47 1.68 7.90
N GLU A 10 15.41 1.34 9.19
CA GLU A 10 14.13 0.95 9.83
C GLU A 10 13.13 2.09 9.77
N SER A 11 13.54 3.31 10.17
CA SER A 11 12.69 4.51 10.11
C SER A 11 12.25 4.83 8.68
N ALA A 12 13.14 4.74 7.70
CA ALA A 12 12.83 4.99 6.29
C ALA A 12 11.78 4.00 5.75
N ARG A 13 11.87 2.72 6.15
CA ARG A 13 10.88 1.70 5.78
C ARG A 13 9.50 1.97 6.37
N ILE A 14 9.43 2.37 7.65
CA ILE A 14 8.16 2.73 8.32
C ILE A 14 7.54 3.97 7.65
N GLN A 15 8.34 4.99 7.33
CA GLN A 15 7.88 6.17 6.60
C GLN A 15 7.34 5.80 5.20
N THR A 16 8.02 4.89 4.50
CA THR A 16 7.57 4.40 3.20
C THR A 16 6.27 3.61 3.32
N ALA A 17 6.10 2.80 4.37
CA ALA A 17 4.84 2.11 4.65
C ALA A 17 3.68 3.09 4.90
N ALA A 18 3.94 4.18 5.63
CA ALA A 18 2.95 5.24 5.84
C ALA A 18 2.55 5.93 4.53
N ARG A 19 3.53 6.29 3.67
CA ARG A 19 3.26 6.84 2.33
C ARG A 19 2.44 5.88 1.48
N ALA A 20 2.82 4.60 1.46
CA ALA A 20 2.11 3.57 0.71
C ALA A 20 0.66 3.42 1.18
N THR A 21 0.42 3.46 2.49
CA THR A 21 -0.93 3.45 3.05
C THR A 21 -1.74 4.67 2.59
N GLY A 22 -1.11 5.85 2.52
CA GLY A 22 -1.74 7.06 1.97
C GLY A 22 -2.10 6.93 0.49
N VAL A 23 -1.22 6.36 -0.32
CA VAL A 23 -1.48 6.09 -1.76
C VAL A 23 -2.62 5.08 -1.91
N ALA A 24 -2.63 4.00 -1.11
CA ALA A 24 -3.71 3.01 -1.10
C ALA A 24 -5.07 3.64 -0.74
N GLN A 25 -5.09 4.52 0.25
CA GLN A 25 -6.27 5.26 0.66
C GLN A 25 -6.77 6.20 -0.46
N SER A 26 -5.87 6.97 -1.07
CA SER A 26 -6.21 7.84 -2.20
C SER A 26 -6.80 7.06 -3.38
N ALA A 27 -6.22 5.92 -3.72
CA ALA A 27 -6.75 5.05 -4.77
C ALA A 27 -8.17 4.56 -4.45
N LEU A 28 -8.42 4.14 -3.20
CA LEU A 28 -9.74 3.73 -2.73
C LEU A 28 -10.76 4.86 -2.86
N GLU A 29 -10.41 6.07 -2.42
CA GLU A 29 -11.30 7.24 -2.47
C GLU A 29 -11.64 7.64 -3.90
N LEU A 30 -10.65 7.67 -4.80
CA LEU A 30 -10.86 7.94 -6.22
C LEU A 30 -11.73 6.88 -6.89
N GLY A 31 -11.47 5.60 -6.64
CA GLY A 31 -12.26 4.50 -7.16
C GLY A 31 -13.69 4.52 -6.67
N LEU A 32 -13.91 4.79 -5.38
CA LEU A 32 -15.23 4.89 -4.77
C LEU A 32 -16.01 6.09 -5.29
N GLY A 33 -15.38 7.27 -5.37
CA GLY A 33 -15.98 8.49 -5.90
C GLY A 33 -16.46 8.27 -7.34
N TYR A 34 -15.56 7.81 -8.20
CA TYR A 34 -15.91 7.52 -9.59
C TYR A 34 -17.04 6.47 -9.71
N ALA A 35 -16.99 5.40 -8.92
CA ALA A 35 -18.00 4.35 -8.97
C ALA A 35 -19.40 4.81 -8.55
N ARG A 36 -19.50 5.82 -7.69
CA ARG A 36 -20.78 6.43 -7.28
C ARG A 36 -21.38 7.34 -8.35
N GLU A 37 -20.54 8.04 -9.10
CA GLU A 37 -20.97 9.04 -10.09
C GLU A 37 -21.19 8.42 -11.47
N ARG A 38 -20.43 7.41 -11.85
CA ARG A 38 -20.48 6.79 -13.16
C ARG A 38 -21.73 5.93 -13.31
N ILE A 39 -22.60 6.33 -14.26
CA ILE A 39 -23.83 5.59 -14.59
C ILE A 39 -23.56 4.67 -15.78
N GLN A 40 -23.90 3.40 -15.64
CA GLN A 40 -23.96 2.41 -16.72
C GLN A 40 -25.16 1.50 -16.48
N PHE A 41 -25.83 1.09 -17.57
CA PHE A 41 -27.06 0.27 -17.47
C PHE A 41 -28.08 0.88 -16.50
N ALA A 42 -28.30 2.21 -16.61
CA ALA A 42 -29.24 3.02 -15.83
C ALA A 42 -29.01 3.06 -14.30
N ARG A 43 -27.83 2.71 -13.80
CA ARG A 43 -27.48 2.80 -12.36
C ARG A 43 -26.00 3.08 -12.12
N PRO A 44 -25.63 3.60 -10.94
CA PRO A 44 -24.22 3.78 -10.56
C PRO A 44 -23.45 2.46 -10.60
N ILE A 45 -22.20 2.50 -11.09
CA ILE A 45 -21.43 1.27 -11.24
C ILE A 45 -21.03 0.64 -9.90
N VAL A 46 -21.05 1.37 -8.79
CA VAL A 46 -20.85 0.84 -7.44
C VAL A 46 -21.87 -0.25 -7.07
N GLU A 47 -23.06 -0.25 -7.67
CA GLU A 47 -24.08 -1.25 -7.42
C GLU A 47 -23.82 -2.60 -8.10
N PHE A 48 -22.83 -2.67 -8.97
CA PHE A 48 -22.44 -3.94 -9.58
C PHE A 48 -21.54 -4.74 -8.64
N PRO A 49 -21.84 -6.01 -8.34
CA PRO A 49 -21.10 -6.81 -7.36
C PRO A 49 -19.60 -6.91 -7.62
N ARG A 50 -19.19 -6.91 -8.89
CA ARG A 50 -17.76 -6.95 -9.28
C ARG A 50 -17.02 -5.66 -8.93
N VAL A 51 -17.69 -4.51 -8.99
CA VAL A 51 -17.13 -3.21 -8.61
C VAL A 51 -17.12 -3.09 -7.07
N ALA A 52 -18.27 -3.35 -6.44
CA ALA A 52 -18.40 -3.33 -4.99
C ALA A 52 -17.39 -4.27 -4.30
N GLY A 53 -17.20 -5.48 -4.84
CA GLY A 53 -16.21 -6.43 -4.31
C GLY A 53 -14.77 -5.92 -4.36
N LYS A 54 -14.37 -5.26 -5.46
CA LYS A 54 -13.04 -4.62 -5.55
C LYS A 54 -12.86 -3.56 -4.46
N LEU A 55 -13.84 -2.66 -4.32
CA LEU A 55 -13.80 -1.59 -3.30
C LEU A 55 -13.75 -2.16 -1.88
N ALA A 56 -14.49 -3.22 -1.60
CA ALA A 56 -14.47 -3.89 -0.30
C ALA A 56 -13.07 -4.44 0.03
N TRP A 57 -12.44 -5.15 -0.91
CA TRP A 57 -11.07 -5.65 -0.72
C TRP A 57 -10.05 -4.53 -0.58
N MET A 58 -10.13 -3.47 -1.39
CA MET A 58 -9.27 -2.29 -1.26
C MET A 58 -9.36 -1.67 0.15
N ALA A 59 -10.58 -1.59 0.71
CA ALA A 59 -10.78 -1.07 2.06
C ALA A 59 -10.14 -1.97 3.13
N VAL A 60 -10.36 -3.27 3.05
CA VAL A 60 -9.78 -4.27 3.98
C VAL A 60 -8.26 -4.24 3.95
N GLU A 61 -7.66 -4.32 2.76
CA GLU A 61 -6.21 -4.34 2.60
C GLU A 61 -5.56 -3.03 3.09
N THR A 62 -6.20 -1.87 2.81
CA THR A 62 -5.73 -0.57 3.33
C THR A 62 -5.75 -0.54 4.86
N MET A 63 -6.80 -1.06 5.48
CA MET A 63 -6.90 -1.14 6.93
C MET A 63 -5.80 -2.02 7.52
N VAL A 64 -5.58 -3.21 6.96
CA VAL A 64 -4.53 -4.14 7.42
C VAL A 64 -3.14 -3.51 7.28
N ALA A 65 -2.84 -2.90 6.13
CA ALA A 65 -1.56 -2.22 5.90
C ALA A 65 -1.33 -1.07 6.90
N ARG A 66 -2.37 -0.29 7.19
CA ARG A 66 -2.33 0.80 8.18
C ARG A 66 -2.03 0.28 9.58
N GLN A 67 -2.70 -0.78 10.02
CA GLN A 67 -2.49 -1.35 11.35
C GLN A 67 -1.07 -1.92 11.50
N LEU A 68 -0.55 -2.57 10.45
CA LEU A 68 0.83 -3.07 10.47
C LEU A 68 1.86 -1.93 10.48
N ALA A 69 1.61 -0.83 9.75
CA ALA A 69 2.46 0.36 9.80
C ALA A 69 2.48 1.00 11.21
N TYR A 70 1.31 1.10 11.86
CA TYR A 70 1.22 1.58 13.26
C TYR A 70 1.91 0.63 14.24
N PHE A 71 1.78 -0.67 14.04
CA PHE A 71 2.49 -1.65 14.87
C PHE A 71 3.99 -1.46 14.75
N ALA A 72 4.54 -1.40 13.53
CA ALA A 72 5.96 -1.17 13.30
C ALA A 72 6.45 0.16 13.91
N GLY A 73 5.62 1.22 13.83
CA GLY A 73 5.90 2.51 14.48
C GLY A 73 6.05 2.38 16.00
N ARG A 74 5.09 1.71 16.65
CA ARG A 74 5.13 1.47 18.11
C ARG A 74 6.34 0.63 18.54
N GLU A 75 6.73 -0.38 17.76
CA GLU A 75 7.94 -1.16 18.02
C GLU A 75 9.19 -0.28 17.94
N LYS A 76 9.23 0.63 16.97
CA LYS A 76 10.33 1.60 16.84
C LYS A 76 10.39 2.57 18.03
N ASP A 77 9.24 3.08 18.48
CA ASP A 77 9.14 4.00 19.60
C ASP A 77 9.56 3.36 20.94
N SER A 78 9.47 2.04 21.04
CA SER A 78 9.92 1.29 22.23
C SER A 78 11.43 1.03 22.27
N ASP A 79 12.20 1.64 21.37
CA ASP A 79 13.66 1.53 21.21
C ASP A 79 14.16 0.07 21.00
N ARG A 80 13.26 -0.80 20.51
CA ARG A 80 13.60 -2.17 20.14
C ARG A 80 14.04 -2.26 18.69
N ARG A 81 14.86 -3.26 18.39
CA ARG A 81 15.19 -3.60 17.01
C ARG A 81 13.93 -4.08 16.28
N CYS A 82 13.54 -3.40 15.22
CA CYS A 82 12.28 -3.64 14.49
C CYS A 82 12.50 -3.78 12.98
N ASP A 83 13.65 -4.29 12.55
CA ASP A 83 13.98 -4.47 11.13
C ASP A 83 13.01 -5.41 10.41
N ILE A 84 12.47 -6.43 11.10
CA ILE A 84 11.49 -7.38 10.57
C ILE A 84 10.13 -6.70 10.42
N GLU A 85 9.63 -6.07 11.47
CA GLU A 85 8.34 -5.39 11.51
C GLU A 85 8.28 -4.23 10.51
N ALA A 86 9.36 -3.43 10.45
CA ALA A 86 9.51 -2.37 9.45
C ALA A 86 9.54 -2.94 8.02
N GLY A 87 10.21 -4.07 7.81
CA GLY A 87 10.24 -4.78 6.54
C GLY A 87 8.86 -5.31 6.14
N MET A 88 8.12 -5.94 7.08
CA MET A 88 6.76 -6.44 6.88
C MET A 88 5.80 -5.29 6.52
N ALA A 89 5.85 -4.19 7.29
CA ALA A 89 5.01 -3.03 7.06
C ALA A 89 5.23 -2.43 5.67
N LYS A 90 6.50 -2.23 5.28
CA LYS A 90 6.85 -1.69 3.96
C LYS A 90 6.45 -2.62 2.83
N LEU A 91 6.72 -3.89 2.96
CA LEU A 91 6.42 -4.89 1.93
C LEU A 91 4.91 -4.98 1.67
N LEU A 92 4.11 -5.11 2.75
CA LEU A 92 2.66 -5.20 2.63
C LEU A 92 2.04 -3.90 2.11
N ALA A 93 2.40 -2.75 2.71
CA ALA A 93 1.79 -1.48 2.33
C ALA A 93 2.09 -1.10 0.88
N ALA A 94 3.31 -1.34 0.38
CA ALA A 94 3.67 -1.09 -1.01
C ALA A 94 2.88 -2.00 -1.98
N ARG A 95 2.70 -3.27 -1.63
CA ARG A 95 1.86 -4.20 -2.40
C ARG A 95 0.40 -3.75 -2.43
N VAL A 96 -0.15 -3.34 -1.29
CA VAL A 96 -1.54 -2.87 -1.19
C VAL A 96 -1.74 -1.57 -1.98
N ALA A 97 -0.80 -0.63 -1.91
CA ALA A 97 -0.85 0.60 -2.72
C ALA A 97 -0.94 0.29 -4.22
N TRP A 98 -0.12 -0.63 -4.70
CA TRP A 98 -0.15 -1.08 -6.09
C TRP A 98 -1.47 -1.75 -6.46
N SER A 99 -1.92 -2.72 -5.67
CA SER A 99 -3.17 -3.45 -5.90
C SER A 99 -4.38 -2.52 -5.93
N ASN A 100 -4.43 -1.57 -4.98
CA ASN A 100 -5.52 -0.60 -4.92
C ASN A 100 -5.51 0.38 -6.10
N ALA A 101 -4.34 0.87 -6.49
CA ALA A 101 -4.22 1.77 -7.63
C ALA A 101 -4.63 1.08 -8.94
N ASP A 102 -4.22 -0.17 -9.15
CA ASP A 102 -4.61 -0.99 -10.29
C ASP A 102 -6.13 -1.25 -10.30
N ASN A 103 -6.71 -1.65 -9.17
CA ASN A 103 -8.14 -1.85 -9.04
C ASN A 103 -8.96 -0.57 -9.26
N ALA A 104 -8.50 0.57 -8.73
CA ALA A 104 -9.16 1.84 -8.95
C ALA A 104 -9.09 2.27 -10.42
N LEU A 105 -7.94 2.10 -11.08
CA LEU A 105 -7.81 2.35 -12.51
C LEU A 105 -8.75 1.46 -13.32
N GLN A 106 -8.85 0.17 -12.98
CA GLN A 106 -9.78 -0.76 -13.61
C GLN A 106 -11.25 -0.34 -13.41
N ILE A 107 -11.60 0.21 -12.24
CA ILE A 107 -12.96 0.75 -11.97
C ILE A 107 -13.25 1.95 -12.87
N HIS A 108 -12.27 2.80 -13.17
CA HIS A 108 -12.42 3.93 -14.09
C HIS A 108 -12.57 3.47 -15.56
N GLY A 109 -12.18 2.24 -15.88
CA GLY A 109 -12.20 1.75 -17.26
C GLY A 109 -11.32 2.61 -18.18
N GLY A 110 -11.80 2.95 -19.38
CA GLY A 110 -11.06 3.79 -20.32
C GLY A 110 -10.65 5.16 -19.75
N ASN A 111 -11.48 5.73 -18.88
CA ASN A 111 -11.16 7.00 -18.22
C ASN A 111 -9.96 6.89 -17.28
N GLY A 112 -9.65 5.71 -16.76
CA GLY A 112 -8.44 5.50 -15.95
C GLY A 112 -7.14 5.66 -16.73
N TYR A 113 -7.19 5.56 -18.05
CA TYR A 113 -6.03 5.78 -18.93
C TYR A 113 -5.88 7.24 -19.38
N ALA A 114 -6.89 8.07 -19.18
CA ALA A 114 -6.89 9.48 -19.57
C ALA A 114 -6.20 10.34 -18.50
N LEU A 115 -5.38 11.31 -18.94
CA LEU A 115 -4.59 12.18 -18.05
C LEU A 115 -5.45 13.15 -17.23
N GLU A 116 -6.69 13.37 -17.64
CA GLU A 116 -7.69 14.20 -16.95
C GLU A 116 -8.12 13.57 -15.60
N TYR A 117 -7.96 12.26 -15.46
CA TYR A 117 -8.25 11.54 -14.22
C TYR A 117 -6.97 11.28 -13.43
N PRO A 118 -6.94 11.62 -12.13
CA PRO A 118 -5.71 11.53 -11.33
C PRO A 118 -5.26 10.07 -11.07
N ILE A 119 -6.10 9.07 -11.33
CA ILE A 119 -5.80 7.69 -10.98
C ILE A 119 -4.62 7.10 -11.76
N SER A 120 -4.37 7.53 -13.00
CA SER A 120 -3.21 7.10 -13.78
C SER A 120 -1.90 7.53 -13.12
N ARG A 121 -1.86 8.75 -12.57
CA ARG A 121 -0.72 9.25 -11.79
C ARG A 121 -0.54 8.47 -10.48
N VAL A 122 -1.64 8.21 -9.77
CA VAL A 122 -1.61 7.41 -8.53
C VAL A 122 -1.06 6.01 -8.79
N LEU A 123 -1.36 5.39 -9.92
CA LEU A 123 -0.78 4.10 -10.32
C LEU A 123 0.75 4.19 -10.48
N CYS A 124 1.25 5.22 -11.16
CA CYS A 124 2.69 5.46 -11.29
C CYS A 124 3.36 5.66 -9.93
N ASP A 125 2.74 6.48 -9.05
CA ASP A 125 3.23 6.76 -7.70
C ASP A 125 3.23 5.49 -6.82
N ALA A 126 2.25 4.61 -7.00
CA ALA A 126 2.20 3.32 -6.31
C ALA A 126 3.34 2.39 -6.74
N ARG A 127 3.76 2.43 -8.00
CA ARG A 127 4.78 1.51 -8.54
C ARG A 127 6.13 1.71 -7.89
N ILE A 128 6.56 2.95 -7.67
CA ILE A 128 7.89 3.25 -7.10
C ILE A 128 8.05 2.71 -5.67
N LEU A 129 6.96 2.60 -4.91
CA LEU A 129 6.97 2.13 -3.53
C LEU A 129 7.47 0.69 -3.37
N ASN A 130 7.37 -0.14 -4.42
CA ASN A 130 7.91 -1.50 -4.44
C ASN A 130 9.39 -1.55 -4.82
N ILE A 131 9.96 -0.45 -5.31
CA ILE A 131 11.32 -0.39 -5.87
C ILE A 131 12.28 0.26 -4.89
N PHE A 132 11.97 1.46 -4.41
CA PHE A 132 12.88 2.26 -3.58
C PHE A 132 12.78 1.92 -2.09
N GLU A 133 13.71 2.46 -1.28
CA GLU A 133 13.80 2.25 0.19
C GLU A 133 13.83 0.75 0.58
N GLY A 134 14.55 -0.01 -0.25
CA GLY A 134 14.63 -1.47 -0.17
C GLY A 134 13.54 -2.14 -1.00
N ALA A 135 13.93 -2.70 -2.14
CA ALA A 135 13.03 -3.41 -3.04
C ALA A 135 12.22 -4.49 -2.31
N ALA A 136 11.07 -4.86 -2.86
CA ALA A 136 10.19 -5.87 -2.26
C ALA A 136 10.93 -7.18 -1.96
N GLU A 137 11.82 -7.62 -2.86
CA GLU A 137 12.65 -8.82 -2.71
C GLU A 137 13.63 -8.70 -1.54
N ILE A 138 14.18 -7.51 -1.31
CA ILE A 138 15.08 -7.25 -0.18
C ILE A 138 14.31 -7.29 1.14
N GLN A 139 13.09 -6.73 1.19
CA GLN A 139 12.25 -6.83 2.38
C GLN A 139 11.89 -8.29 2.68
N ALA A 140 11.48 -9.05 1.67
CA ALA A 140 11.18 -10.48 1.81
C ALA A 140 12.39 -11.25 2.34
N HIS A 141 13.61 -10.95 1.85
CA HIS A 141 14.85 -11.57 2.33
C HIS A 141 15.14 -11.22 3.81
N VAL A 142 14.96 -9.97 4.22
CA VAL A 142 15.15 -9.53 5.63
C VAL A 142 14.21 -10.28 6.56
N ILE A 143 12.93 -10.37 6.17
CA ILE A 143 11.89 -11.09 6.93
C ILE A 143 12.24 -12.58 7.03
N ALA A 144 12.52 -13.24 5.90
CA ALA A 144 12.85 -14.67 5.86
C ALA A 144 14.06 -15.00 6.74
N ARG A 145 15.11 -14.18 6.66
CA ARG A 145 16.30 -14.35 7.51
C ARG A 145 15.98 -14.19 8.99
N GLY A 146 15.09 -13.27 9.34
CA GLY A 146 14.64 -13.10 10.72
C GLY A 146 13.92 -14.34 11.25
N LEU A 147 12.98 -14.88 10.48
CA LEU A 147 12.25 -16.10 10.81
C LEU A 147 13.19 -17.30 11.00
N LEU A 148 14.14 -17.48 10.07
CA LEU A 148 15.13 -18.57 10.17
C LEU A 148 16.06 -18.44 11.39
N ALA A 149 16.26 -17.20 11.89
CA ALA A 149 17.02 -16.95 13.11
C ALA A 149 16.16 -17.04 14.40
N GLY A 150 14.91 -17.50 14.31
CA GLY A 150 13.99 -17.64 15.44
C GLY A 150 13.52 -16.30 16.03
N ARG A 151 13.55 -15.23 15.24
CA ARG A 151 13.02 -13.91 15.61
C ARG A 151 11.63 -13.76 14.99
N ASN A 152 10.58 -13.81 15.82
CA ASN A 152 9.18 -13.63 15.42
C ASN A 152 8.67 -12.29 15.96
#